data_9fb5063c6d98adf727491be10c3b9876
#
_entry.id   9fb5063c6d98adf727491be10c3b9876
#
_cell.length_a   1.000
_cell.length_b   1.000
_cell.length_c   1.000
_cell.angle_alpha   90.00
_cell.angle_beta   90.00
_cell.angle_gamma   90.00
#
_symmetry.space_group_name_H-M   'P 1'
#
loop_
_entity.id
_entity.type
_entity.pdbx_description
1 polymer ?
#
loop_
_entity_poly.entity_id
_entity_poly.type
_entity_poly.pdbx_seq_one_letter_code
_entity_poly.pdbx_strand_id
1 'polypeptide(L)'
;DHGGDWLKEIGDGLLLTFKTNREAVFCSIAMQEAAKAVKELQLRIGIHQGEVVFQGEDVVGDDVNITSRIEPYSPVGGIAISNRVNVSLERDPEFSTEIVGSPELKGVTQEVKIYCITSHGLSVSENLKNKPKSSFEWNIFSITGAVLSIIGILFWMNISFIGIGNADEKNIASIAILPFENKGSDQDDFYAYGISTDLITDVTSSGLIRVASLADIEKLDYNKISNNEISNKLLVRYVAKGTLWKLDSIFQLSMEIFDTELSKVVYSNRWQTDWKDLSVIKDDLSKNILESLNIDFLENKQIEFPESDPVAYEYYLRAKHLYKKRKNKDDTKITQELLNKAIDLDSNLIDARLLLGNTYRDLSDNDNALLIYKKARNISEKLGDKKSVVDCNGYIASVFWMTGELDSILSIHKISYRISKEINN
;
A
#
# COMPACT_ATOMS: atom_id res chain seq x y z
N ASP A 1 -17.63 0.76 -20.47
CA ASP A 1 -18.63 0.16 -21.38
C ASP A 1 -19.55 -0.86 -20.69
N HIS A 2 -19.30 -1.25 -19.43
CA HIS A 2 -20.09 -2.22 -18.67
C HIS A 2 -20.84 -1.60 -17.47
N GLY A 3 -20.96 -0.28 -17.39
CA GLY A 3 -21.76 0.40 -16.35
C GLY A 3 -21.15 0.40 -14.94
N GLY A 4 -19.88 0.11 -14.80
CA GLY A 4 -19.16 0.16 -13.54
C GLY A 4 -18.52 1.51 -13.28
N ASP A 5 -18.47 1.90 -12.01
CA ASP A 5 -17.76 3.08 -11.54
C ASP A 5 -16.41 2.66 -10.92
N TRP A 6 -15.35 3.31 -11.34
CA TRP A 6 -14.02 3.15 -10.75
C TRP A 6 -13.94 3.95 -9.46
N LEU A 7 -13.62 3.29 -8.35
CA LEU A 7 -13.56 3.94 -7.04
C LEU A 7 -12.14 4.29 -6.64
N LYS A 8 -11.24 3.30 -6.60
CA LYS A 8 -9.85 3.52 -6.19
C LYS A 8 -8.93 2.37 -6.57
N GLU A 9 -7.63 2.65 -6.58
CA GLU A 9 -6.56 1.65 -6.60
C GLU A 9 -6.15 1.29 -5.17
N ILE A 10 -5.89 0.01 -4.92
CA ILE A 10 -5.42 -0.51 -3.64
C ILE A 10 -4.19 -1.38 -3.94
N GLY A 11 -3.00 -0.80 -3.87
CA GLY A 11 -1.77 -1.49 -4.27
C GLY A 11 -1.77 -1.79 -5.77
N ASP A 12 -1.67 -3.06 -6.13
CA ASP A 12 -1.79 -3.58 -7.50
C ASP A 12 -3.23 -3.95 -7.90
N GLY A 13 -4.20 -3.72 -7.00
CA GLY A 13 -5.60 -4.04 -7.19
C GLY A 13 -6.46 -2.82 -7.51
N LEU A 14 -7.61 -3.09 -8.13
CA LEU A 14 -8.62 -2.09 -8.49
C LEU A 14 -9.91 -2.38 -7.75
N LEU A 15 -10.54 -1.34 -7.20
CA LEU A 15 -11.89 -1.43 -6.63
C LEU A 15 -12.90 -0.76 -7.57
N LEU A 16 -13.86 -1.54 -8.01
CA LEU A 16 -14.94 -1.12 -8.91
C LEU A 16 -16.29 -1.37 -8.25
N THR A 17 -17.28 -0.54 -8.54
CA THR A 17 -18.69 -0.80 -8.16
C THR A 17 -19.59 -0.87 -9.38
N PHE A 18 -20.65 -1.63 -9.23
CA PHE A 18 -21.65 -1.84 -10.27
C PHE A 18 -23.05 -1.77 -9.64
N LYS A 19 -24.03 -1.39 -10.44
CA LYS A 19 -25.43 -1.32 -9.99
C LYS A 19 -26.06 -2.72 -9.87
N THR A 20 -25.57 -3.68 -10.63
CA THR A 20 -26.09 -5.05 -10.64
C THR A 20 -24.96 -6.09 -10.62
N ASN A 21 -25.24 -7.27 -10.05
CA ASN A 21 -24.31 -8.40 -10.07
C ASN A 21 -23.99 -8.85 -11.51
N ARG A 22 -24.96 -8.77 -12.41
CA ARG A 22 -24.78 -9.16 -13.80
C ARG A 22 -23.77 -8.25 -14.52
N GLU A 23 -23.89 -6.94 -14.36
CA GLU A 23 -22.91 -5.98 -14.91
C GLU A 23 -21.51 -6.23 -14.38
N ALA A 24 -21.36 -6.47 -13.06
CA ALA A 24 -20.08 -6.78 -12.44
C ALA A 24 -19.44 -8.04 -13.03
N VAL A 25 -20.23 -9.10 -13.22
CA VAL A 25 -19.74 -10.38 -13.76
C VAL A 25 -19.36 -10.24 -15.24
N PHE A 26 -20.17 -9.59 -16.07
CA PHE A 26 -19.81 -9.40 -17.48
C PHE A 26 -18.58 -8.51 -17.66
N CYS A 27 -18.46 -7.45 -16.88
CA CYS A 27 -17.24 -6.64 -16.88
C CYS A 27 -16.01 -7.48 -16.51
N SER A 28 -16.14 -8.30 -15.48
CA SER A 28 -15.06 -9.19 -15.02
C SER A 28 -14.67 -10.23 -16.07
N ILE A 29 -15.62 -10.80 -16.77
CA ILE A 29 -15.37 -11.72 -17.89
C ILE A 29 -14.62 -10.99 -19.02
N ALA A 30 -15.08 -9.80 -19.40
CA ALA A 30 -14.42 -8.99 -20.43
C ALA A 30 -12.98 -8.58 -20.02
N MET A 31 -12.76 -8.29 -18.74
CA MET A 31 -11.41 -8.00 -18.20
C MET A 31 -10.51 -9.24 -18.30
N GLN A 32 -10.98 -10.42 -17.93
CA GLN A 32 -10.23 -11.66 -18.04
C GLN A 32 -9.89 -12.00 -19.50
N GLU A 33 -10.84 -11.77 -20.42
CA GLU A 33 -10.62 -11.96 -21.85
C GLU A 33 -9.56 -11.00 -22.40
N ALA A 34 -9.64 -9.74 -22.04
CA ALA A 34 -8.64 -8.74 -22.41
C ALA A 34 -7.26 -9.05 -21.82
N ALA A 35 -7.20 -9.52 -20.59
CA ALA A 35 -5.95 -9.89 -19.92
C ALA A 35 -5.21 -11.04 -20.63
N LYS A 36 -5.93 -12.00 -21.24
CA LYS A 36 -5.33 -13.08 -22.04
C LYS A 36 -4.49 -12.58 -23.22
N ALA A 37 -4.84 -11.42 -23.77
CA ALA A 37 -4.10 -10.82 -24.88
C ALA A 37 -2.82 -10.08 -24.44
N VAL A 38 -2.64 -9.84 -23.14
CA VAL A 38 -1.50 -9.13 -22.58
C VAL A 38 -0.55 -10.13 -21.96
N LYS A 39 0.60 -10.35 -22.59
CA LYS A 39 1.63 -11.27 -22.08
C LYS A 39 2.08 -10.83 -20.67
N GLU A 40 2.10 -11.77 -19.73
CA GLU A 40 2.50 -11.58 -18.33
C GLU A 40 1.46 -10.88 -17.42
N LEU A 41 0.29 -10.45 -17.92
CA LEU A 41 -0.77 -9.92 -17.07
C LEU A 41 -1.58 -11.10 -16.48
N GLN A 42 -1.55 -11.19 -15.15
CA GLN A 42 -2.30 -12.20 -14.39
C GLN A 42 -3.33 -11.49 -13.51
N LEU A 43 -4.62 -11.73 -13.77
CA LEU A 43 -5.70 -11.15 -12.99
C LEU A 43 -6.38 -12.20 -12.11
N ARG A 44 -6.73 -11.80 -10.90
CA ARG A 44 -7.71 -12.45 -10.03
C ARG A 44 -8.82 -11.46 -9.76
N ILE A 45 -10.06 -11.93 -9.73
CA ILE A 45 -11.21 -11.05 -9.53
C ILE A 45 -12.09 -11.64 -8.44
N GLY A 46 -12.43 -10.81 -7.44
CA GLY A 46 -13.41 -11.14 -6.39
C GLY A 46 -14.63 -10.25 -6.51
N ILE A 47 -15.84 -10.81 -6.46
CA ILE A 47 -17.10 -10.05 -6.53
C ILE A 47 -17.93 -10.34 -5.29
N HIS A 48 -18.40 -9.29 -4.64
CA HIS A 48 -19.32 -9.38 -3.51
C HIS A 48 -20.47 -8.38 -3.68
N GLN A 49 -21.64 -8.76 -3.18
CA GLN A 49 -22.79 -7.87 -3.10
C GLN A 49 -23.00 -7.45 -1.66
N GLY A 50 -22.97 -6.15 -1.41
CA GLY A 50 -23.15 -5.60 -0.08
C GLY A 50 -23.47 -4.12 -0.06
N GLU A 51 -23.61 -3.57 1.14
CA GLU A 51 -23.85 -2.15 1.35
C GLU A 51 -22.52 -1.41 1.44
N VAL A 52 -22.41 -0.30 0.75
CA VAL A 52 -21.24 0.56 0.77
C VAL A 52 -21.63 1.98 1.15
N VAL A 53 -20.80 2.63 1.94
CA VAL A 53 -20.99 4.03 2.33
C VAL A 53 -19.98 4.88 1.59
N PHE A 54 -20.47 5.84 0.82
CA PHE A 54 -19.62 6.82 0.15
C PHE A 54 -19.26 7.93 1.12
N GLN A 55 -17.96 8.15 1.34
CA GLN A 55 -17.42 9.24 2.12
C GLN A 55 -16.57 10.13 1.20
N GLY A 56 -17.20 11.10 0.55
CA GLY A 56 -16.58 11.87 -0.54
C GLY A 56 -16.30 10.96 -1.74
N GLU A 57 -15.04 10.86 -2.13
CA GLU A 57 -14.59 9.98 -3.23
C GLU A 57 -14.18 8.58 -2.74
N ASP A 58 -14.22 8.30 -1.42
CA ASP A 58 -13.86 7.01 -0.86
C ASP A 58 -15.10 6.17 -0.54
N VAL A 59 -14.91 4.85 -0.56
CA VAL A 59 -15.95 3.87 -0.23
C VAL A 59 -15.48 3.04 0.95
N VAL A 60 -16.29 3.01 1.99
CA VAL A 60 -16.02 2.29 3.23
C VAL A 60 -17.19 1.38 3.56
N GLY A 61 -16.89 0.29 4.25
CA GLY A 61 -17.89 -0.67 4.72
C GLY A 61 -17.29 -2.06 4.90
N ASP A 62 -17.97 -2.88 5.71
CA ASP A 62 -17.54 -4.26 5.93
C ASP A 62 -17.58 -5.08 4.64
N ASP A 63 -18.55 -4.80 3.76
CA ASP A 63 -18.71 -5.50 2.48
C ASP A 63 -17.60 -5.16 1.47
N VAL A 64 -16.94 -3.99 1.58
CA VAL A 64 -15.73 -3.66 0.83
C VAL A 64 -14.56 -4.54 1.27
N ASN A 65 -14.43 -4.75 2.59
CA ASN A 65 -13.41 -5.64 3.14
C ASN A 65 -13.64 -7.09 2.72
N ILE A 66 -14.91 -7.55 2.71
CA ILE A 66 -15.26 -8.90 2.25
C ILE A 66 -14.84 -9.10 0.80
N THR A 67 -15.06 -8.12 -0.07
CA THR A 67 -14.67 -8.18 -1.49
C THR A 67 -13.18 -8.45 -1.65
N SER A 68 -12.33 -7.70 -0.94
CA SER A 68 -10.86 -7.88 -0.97
C SER A 68 -10.40 -9.23 -0.37
N ARG A 69 -11.24 -9.86 0.48
CA ARG A 69 -10.93 -11.18 1.05
C ARG A 69 -11.42 -12.34 0.20
N ILE A 70 -12.32 -12.11 -0.76
CA ILE A 70 -12.79 -13.11 -1.72
C ILE A 70 -11.80 -13.25 -2.89
N GLU A 71 -11.16 -12.16 -3.32
CA GLU A 71 -10.23 -12.16 -4.46
C GLU A 71 -9.15 -13.26 -4.36
N PRO A 72 -8.46 -13.51 -3.23
CA PRO A 72 -7.43 -14.54 -3.14
C PRO A 72 -7.91 -15.97 -3.39
N TYR A 73 -9.21 -16.22 -3.31
CA TYR A 73 -9.81 -17.52 -3.62
C TYR A 73 -10.14 -17.68 -5.12
N SER A 74 -9.94 -16.63 -5.90
CA SER A 74 -10.00 -16.71 -7.36
C SER A 74 -8.71 -17.33 -7.91
N PRO A 75 -8.77 -18.32 -8.80
CA PRO A 75 -7.59 -18.72 -9.55
C PRO A 75 -7.15 -17.59 -10.49
N VAL A 76 -5.89 -17.60 -10.90
CA VAL A 76 -5.41 -16.67 -11.94
C VAL A 76 -6.21 -16.91 -13.23
N GLY A 77 -6.73 -15.87 -13.81
CA GLY A 77 -7.64 -15.97 -14.97
C GLY A 77 -9.07 -16.38 -14.62
N GLY A 78 -9.42 -16.42 -13.33
CA GLY A 78 -10.75 -16.78 -12.83
C GLY A 78 -11.48 -15.65 -12.14
N ILE A 79 -12.70 -15.94 -11.67
CA ILE A 79 -13.58 -15.01 -10.93
C ILE A 79 -14.17 -15.75 -9.73
N ALA A 80 -13.88 -15.27 -8.51
CA ALA A 80 -14.51 -15.74 -7.28
C ALA A 80 -15.65 -14.82 -6.88
N ILE A 81 -16.74 -15.39 -6.40
CA ILE A 81 -17.97 -14.67 -6.04
C ILE A 81 -18.47 -15.11 -4.67
N SER A 82 -19.12 -14.21 -3.93
CA SER A 82 -19.82 -14.57 -2.69
C SER A 82 -21.13 -15.28 -2.96
N ASN A 83 -21.67 -15.95 -1.93
CA ASN A 83 -23.00 -16.57 -1.99
C ASN A 83 -24.12 -15.60 -2.41
N ARG A 84 -24.06 -14.33 -1.96
CA ARG A 84 -25.07 -13.32 -2.36
C ARG A 84 -25.09 -13.10 -3.86
N VAL A 85 -23.91 -13.02 -4.47
CA VAL A 85 -23.76 -12.91 -5.94
C VAL A 85 -24.20 -14.21 -6.61
N ASN A 86 -23.79 -15.37 -6.09
CA ASN A 86 -24.13 -16.68 -6.64
C ASN A 86 -25.65 -16.87 -6.75
N VAL A 87 -26.39 -16.60 -5.68
CA VAL A 87 -27.86 -16.72 -5.67
C VAL A 87 -28.51 -15.84 -6.74
N SER A 88 -27.96 -14.68 -7.03
CA SER A 88 -28.50 -13.82 -8.09
C SER A 88 -28.23 -14.34 -9.48
N LEU A 89 -27.20 -15.17 -9.67
CA LEU A 89 -26.82 -15.76 -10.97
C LEU A 89 -27.45 -17.15 -11.21
N GLU A 90 -27.87 -17.86 -10.17
CA GLU A 90 -28.43 -19.24 -10.26
C GLU A 90 -29.61 -19.36 -11.25
N ARG A 91 -30.36 -18.28 -11.47
CA ARG A 91 -31.50 -18.26 -12.38
C ARG A 91 -31.14 -17.92 -13.82
N ASP A 92 -29.88 -17.57 -14.06
CA ASP A 92 -29.39 -17.20 -15.37
C ASP A 92 -28.59 -18.39 -15.98
N PRO A 93 -29.14 -19.07 -17.01
CA PRO A 93 -28.50 -20.26 -17.58
C PRO A 93 -27.16 -19.96 -18.26
N GLU A 94 -26.79 -18.70 -18.44
CA GLU A 94 -25.54 -18.27 -19.03
C GLU A 94 -24.37 -18.48 -18.08
N PHE A 95 -24.63 -18.53 -16.75
CA PHE A 95 -23.60 -18.68 -15.74
C PHE A 95 -23.62 -20.07 -15.10
N SER A 96 -22.46 -20.68 -14.98
CA SER A 96 -22.23 -21.87 -14.17
C SER A 96 -21.25 -21.56 -13.07
N THR A 97 -21.52 -22.02 -11.85
CA THR A 97 -20.69 -21.77 -10.69
C THR A 97 -20.43 -23.05 -9.93
N GLU A 98 -19.26 -23.14 -9.26
CA GLU A 98 -18.92 -24.23 -8.35
C GLU A 98 -18.45 -23.67 -7.01
N ILE A 99 -18.82 -24.36 -5.93
CA ILE A 99 -18.46 -23.95 -4.57
C ILE A 99 -16.98 -24.21 -4.31
N VAL A 100 -16.27 -23.20 -3.84
CA VAL A 100 -14.87 -23.28 -3.36
C VAL A 100 -14.83 -23.72 -1.89
N GLY A 101 -15.71 -23.14 -1.05
CA GLY A 101 -15.80 -23.43 0.37
C GLY A 101 -16.35 -22.27 1.19
N SER A 102 -16.24 -22.40 2.51
CA SER A 102 -16.60 -21.36 3.50
C SER A 102 -15.38 -21.08 4.38
N PRO A 103 -14.32 -20.43 3.84
CA PRO A 103 -13.15 -20.11 4.64
C PRO A 103 -13.45 -19.03 5.67
N GLU A 104 -12.73 -19.04 6.80
CA GLU A 104 -12.73 -17.92 7.72
C GLU A 104 -12.04 -16.72 7.06
N LEU A 105 -12.80 -15.66 6.80
CA LEU A 105 -12.27 -14.42 6.25
C LEU A 105 -11.82 -13.51 7.40
N LYS A 106 -10.56 -13.12 7.41
CA LYS A 106 -9.96 -12.31 8.49
C LYS A 106 -10.75 -11.01 8.71
N GLY A 107 -11.27 -10.81 9.93
CA GLY A 107 -12.04 -9.63 10.31
C GLY A 107 -13.49 -9.63 9.83
N VAL A 108 -14.00 -10.75 9.32
CA VAL A 108 -15.40 -10.95 8.95
C VAL A 108 -16.02 -11.93 9.92
N THR A 109 -17.05 -11.49 10.66
CA THR A 109 -17.72 -12.31 11.68
C THR A 109 -18.77 -13.24 11.12
N GLN A 110 -19.27 -12.97 9.91
CA GLN A 110 -20.27 -13.78 9.25
C GLN A 110 -19.63 -14.86 8.36
N GLU A 111 -20.25 -16.04 8.27
CA GLU A 111 -19.83 -17.08 7.34
C GLU A 111 -20.08 -16.62 5.89
N VAL A 112 -19.02 -16.60 5.07
CA VAL A 112 -19.09 -16.26 3.66
C VAL A 112 -18.77 -17.49 2.82
N LYS A 113 -19.77 -18.03 2.09
CA LYS A 113 -19.54 -19.08 1.11
C LYS A 113 -19.02 -18.47 -0.17
N ILE A 114 -17.95 -19.05 -0.70
CA ILE A 114 -17.25 -18.60 -1.92
C ILE A 114 -17.50 -19.61 -3.03
N TYR A 115 -17.79 -19.11 -4.22
CA TYR A 115 -17.98 -19.86 -5.45
C TYR A 115 -17.02 -19.33 -6.52
N CYS A 116 -16.66 -20.15 -7.50
CA CYS A 116 -15.99 -19.70 -8.72
C CYS A 116 -16.93 -19.82 -9.91
N ILE A 117 -16.88 -18.87 -10.83
CA ILE A 117 -17.57 -18.96 -12.12
C ILE A 117 -16.82 -19.94 -13.01
N THR A 118 -17.48 -20.96 -13.52
CA THR A 118 -16.90 -22.04 -14.33
C THR A 118 -17.28 -21.98 -15.82
N SER A 119 -18.22 -21.09 -16.17
CA SER A 119 -18.60 -20.79 -17.55
C SER A 119 -17.60 -19.81 -18.23
N HIS A 120 -17.81 -19.52 -19.53
CA HIS A 120 -17.05 -18.53 -20.31
C HIS A 120 -15.55 -18.81 -20.45
N GLY A 121 -15.11 -20.09 -20.32
CA GLY A 121 -13.69 -20.45 -20.48
C GLY A 121 -12.75 -19.83 -19.44
N LEU A 122 -13.28 -19.48 -18.27
CA LEU A 122 -12.51 -18.98 -17.13
C LEU A 122 -11.70 -20.09 -16.46
N SER A 123 -10.58 -19.71 -15.83
CA SER A 123 -9.79 -20.66 -15.04
C SER A 123 -10.55 -21.09 -13.79
N VAL A 124 -10.49 -22.40 -13.49
CA VAL A 124 -11.13 -23.04 -12.33
C VAL A 124 -10.08 -23.57 -11.39
N SER A 125 -10.24 -23.40 -10.08
CA SER A 125 -9.30 -23.90 -9.08
C SER A 125 -9.07 -25.41 -9.19
N GLU A 126 -7.81 -25.87 -9.13
CA GLU A 126 -7.46 -27.30 -9.19
C GLU A 126 -8.07 -28.11 -8.05
N ASN A 127 -8.37 -27.48 -6.93
CA ASN A 127 -9.06 -28.11 -5.80
C ASN A 127 -10.50 -28.57 -6.13
N LEU A 128 -11.07 -28.05 -7.21
CA LEU A 128 -12.41 -28.45 -7.71
C LEU A 128 -12.34 -29.67 -8.65
N LYS A 129 -11.14 -29.99 -9.20
CA LYS A 129 -10.97 -31.10 -10.16
C LYS A 129 -10.83 -32.49 -9.52
N ASN A 130 -10.57 -32.54 -8.21
CA ASN A 130 -10.30 -33.79 -7.49
C ASN A 130 -11.29 -34.05 -6.36
N LYS A 131 -12.55 -34.32 -6.66
CA LYS A 131 -13.44 -35.03 -5.71
C LYS A 131 -13.61 -36.46 -6.15
N PRO A 132 -13.01 -37.46 -5.44
CA PRO A 132 -13.41 -38.84 -5.61
C PRO A 132 -14.81 -39.03 -5.00
N LYS A 133 -15.76 -39.55 -5.81
CA LYS A 133 -17.00 -40.13 -5.30
C LYS A 133 -16.64 -41.39 -4.52
N SER A 134 -16.70 -41.36 -3.21
CA SER A 134 -16.65 -42.60 -2.43
C SER A 134 -17.84 -42.65 -1.48
N SER A 135 -18.73 -43.57 -1.76
CA SER A 135 -19.64 -44.15 -0.80
C SER A 135 -18.85 -45.09 0.13
N PHE A 136 -18.72 -44.72 1.40
CA PHE A 136 -18.07 -45.58 2.38
C PHE A 136 -19.08 -45.90 3.50
N GLU A 137 -19.42 -47.20 3.61
CA GLU A 137 -20.21 -47.72 4.72
C GLU A 137 -19.29 -47.99 5.93
N TRP A 138 -19.69 -47.52 7.09
CA TRP A 138 -18.93 -47.60 8.34
C TRP A 138 -19.27 -48.91 9.09
N ASN A 139 -18.27 -49.74 9.34
CA ASN A 139 -18.35 -50.85 10.28
C ASN A 139 -17.84 -50.45 11.65
N ILE A 140 -18.64 -50.71 12.68
CA ILE A 140 -18.51 -50.19 14.07
C ILE A 140 -17.28 -50.71 14.83
N PHE A 141 -16.55 -51.71 14.33
CA PHE A 141 -15.39 -52.34 15.02
C PHE A 141 -14.03 -51.66 14.80
N SER A 142 -13.93 -50.67 13.93
CA SER A 142 -12.69 -49.94 13.68
C SER A 142 -12.55 -48.60 14.41
N ILE A 143 -13.51 -48.22 15.23
CA ILE A 143 -13.56 -46.89 15.84
C ILE A 143 -12.57 -46.69 17.01
N THR A 144 -12.29 -47.72 17.78
CA THR A 144 -11.37 -47.64 18.94
C THR A 144 -9.90 -47.60 18.56
N GLY A 145 -9.50 -48.24 17.49
CA GLY A 145 -8.11 -48.15 16.94
C GLY A 145 -7.82 -46.81 16.25
N ALA A 146 -8.83 -46.25 15.57
CA ALA A 146 -8.72 -44.98 14.86
C ALA A 146 -8.64 -43.77 15.80
N VAL A 147 -9.34 -43.81 16.95
CA VAL A 147 -9.30 -42.69 17.92
C VAL A 147 -7.93 -42.62 18.62
N LEU A 148 -7.31 -43.75 18.96
CA LEU A 148 -5.96 -43.76 19.55
C LEU A 148 -4.89 -43.34 18.51
N SER A 149 -5.06 -43.72 17.23
CA SER A 149 -4.19 -43.28 16.16
C SER A 149 -4.32 -41.80 15.85
N ILE A 150 -5.53 -41.27 15.89
CA ILE A 150 -5.80 -39.85 15.68
C ILE A 150 -5.24 -39.00 16.85
N ILE A 151 -5.37 -39.48 18.11
CA ILE A 151 -4.76 -38.82 19.26
C ILE A 151 -3.23 -38.87 19.17
N GLY A 152 -2.65 -39.97 18.76
CA GLY A 152 -1.20 -40.09 18.51
C GLY A 152 -0.72 -39.20 17.37
N ILE A 153 -1.48 -39.13 16.29
CA ILE A 153 -1.19 -38.23 15.13
C ILE A 153 -1.37 -36.77 15.50
N LEU A 154 -2.41 -36.41 16.24
CA LEU A 154 -2.62 -35.04 16.73
C LEU A 154 -1.56 -34.63 17.75
N PHE A 155 -1.09 -35.57 18.61
CA PHE A 155 0.02 -35.32 19.52
C PHE A 155 1.35 -35.20 18.76
N TRP A 156 1.58 -36.00 17.74
CA TRP A 156 2.77 -35.91 16.88
C TRP A 156 2.74 -34.70 15.95
N MET A 157 1.57 -34.33 15.43
CA MET A 157 1.36 -33.07 14.68
C MET A 157 1.55 -31.83 15.56
N ASN A 158 1.11 -31.83 16.84
CA ASN A 158 1.40 -30.73 17.75
C ASN A 158 2.89 -30.55 18.04
N ILE A 159 3.67 -31.63 18.09
CA ILE A 159 5.13 -31.55 18.26
C ILE A 159 5.80 -31.12 16.93
N SER A 160 5.25 -31.50 15.78
CA SER A 160 5.76 -31.07 14.46
C SER A 160 5.35 -29.63 14.11
N PHE A 161 4.24 -29.12 14.66
CA PHE A 161 3.80 -27.74 14.45
C PHE A 161 4.60 -26.72 15.28
N ILE A 162 5.36 -27.16 16.28
CA ILE A 162 6.27 -26.29 17.07
C ILE A 162 7.65 -26.15 16.37
N GLY A 163 7.94 -26.91 15.31
CA GLY A 163 9.28 -26.98 14.74
C GLY A 163 9.45 -26.86 13.23
N ILE A 164 8.37 -26.70 12.46
CA ILE A 164 8.50 -26.49 11.01
C ILE A 164 7.59 -25.33 10.60
N GLY A 165 8.02 -24.11 10.97
CA GLY A 165 7.64 -22.94 10.21
C GLY A 165 8.19 -23.12 8.80
N ASN A 166 7.33 -23.15 7.81
CA ASN A 166 7.73 -23.10 6.41
C ASN A 166 8.65 -21.89 6.21
N ALA A 167 9.92 -22.15 6.07
CA ALA A 167 10.90 -21.17 5.67
C ALA A 167 10.76 -20.95 4.16
N ASP A 168 9.70 -20.24 3.72
CA ASP A 168 9.65 -19.67 2.36
C ASP A 168 8.44 -18.75 2.09
N GLU A 169 7.62 -18.41 3.07
CA GLU A 169 7.01 -17.07 3.02
C GLU A 169 8.02 -16.13 3.69
N LYS A 170 8.76 -15.39 2.90
CA LYS A 170 9.48 -14.21 3.39
C LYS A 170 8.45 -13.39 4.13
N ASN A 171 8.52 -13.44 5.46
CA ASN A 171 7.69 -12.64 6.35
C ASN A 171 8.14 -11.20 6.09
N ILE A 172 7.52 -10.56 5.08
CA ILE A 172 7.90 -9.20 4.66
C ILE A 172 7.69 -8.35 5.89
N ALA A 173 8.79 -7.85 6.43
CA ALA A 173 8.74 -6.95 7.58
C ALA A 173 7.78 -5.80 7.27
N SER A 174 7.04 -5.34 8.27
CA SER A 174 6.04 -4.30 8.07
C SER A 174 6.07 -3.30 9.22
N ILE A 175 6.05 -1.99 8.91
CA ILE A 175 6.24 -0.93 9.88
C ILE A 175 5.22 0.20 9.69
N ALA A 176 4.78 0.80 10.80
CA ALA A 176 4.16 2.12 10.83
C ALA A 176 5.16 3.11 11.43
N ILE A 177 5.49 4.15 10.69
CA ILE A 177 6.31 5.26 11.16
C ILE A 177 5.36 6.40 11.50
N LEU A 178 5.20 6.68 12.80
CA LEU A 178 4.27 7.72 13.23
C LEU A 178 4.89 9.11 13.04
N PRO A 179 4.08 10.14 12.76
CA PRO A 179 4.55 11.52 12.79
C PRO A 179 5.27 11.82 14.11
N PHE A 180 6.47 12.42 14.02
CA PHE A 180 7.27 12.71 15.20
C PHE A 180 6.60 13.78 16.06
N GLU A 181 6.77 13.63 17.36
CA GLU A 181 6.28 14.63 18.31
C GLU A 181 7.30 15.77 18.44
N ASN A 182 6.87 16.99 18.20
CA ASN A 182 7.67 18.16 18.51
C ASN A 182 7.67 18.42 20.03
N LYS A 183 8.84 18.43 20.65
CA LYS A 183 9.05 18.76 22.08
C LYS A 183 9.57 20.18 22.27
N GLY A 184 9.79 20.93 21.18
CA GLY A 184 10.24 22.29 21.17
C GLY A 184 9.13 23.31 21.02
N SER A 185 9.41 24.43 20.34
CA SER A 185 8.43 25.46 20.02
C SER A 185 7.42 24.98 18.99
N ASP A 186 6.14 25.36 19.12
CA ASP A 186 5.09 25.09 18.12
C ASP A 186 5.46 25.62 16.73
N GLN A 187 6.34 26.62 16.66
CA GLN A 187 6.84 27.18 15.40
C GLN A 187 7.70 26.17 14.62
N ASP A 188 8.22 25.14 15.30
CA ASP A 188 9.10 24.12 14.76
C ASP A 188 8.35 22.81 14.41
N ASP A 189 7.02 22.76 14.55
CA ASP A 189 6.16 21.59 14.23
C ASP A 189 6.41 21.06 12.81
N PHE A 190 6.71 21.96 11.87
CA PHE A 190 6.93 21.59 10.49
C PHE A 190 8.17 20.69 10.29
N TYR A 191 9.18 20.79 11.16
CA TYR A 191 10.33 19.88 11.12
C TYR A 191 9.93 18.45 11.52
N ALA A 192 9.23 18.31 12.65
CA ALA A 192 8.81 17.01 13.15
C ALA A 192 7.89 16.29 12.14
N TYR A 193 6.90 16.99 11.61
CA TYR A 193 6.00 16.48 10.59
C TYR A 193 6.72 16.18 9.28
N GLY A 194 7.52 17.12 8.77
CA GLY A 194 8.18 17.00 7.49
C GLY A 194 9.17 15.84 7.46
N ILE A 195 10.07 15.75 8.45
CA ILE A 195 11.08 14.69 8.54
C ILE A 195 10.43 13.31 8.64
N SER A 196 9.41 13.15 9.50
CA SER A 196 8.74 11.85 9.64
C SER A 196 8.01 11.42 8.37
N THR A 197 7.41 12.36 7.64
CA THR A 197 6.72 12.04 6.37
C THR A 197 7.69 11.75 5.24
N ASP A 198 8.86 12.42 5.19
CA ASP A 198 9.92 12.08 4.24
C ASP A 198 10.49 10.69 4.55
N LEU A 199 10.70 10.36 5.83
CA LEU A 199 11.15 9.05 6.27
C LEU A 199 10.19 7.92 5.84
N ILE A 200 8.87 8.14 5.96
CA ILE A 200 7.86 7.20 5.44
C ILE A 200 8.05 6.99 3.94
N THR A 201 8.25 8.07 3.19
CA THR A 201 8.45 8.01 1.74
C THR A 201 9.71 7.26 1.38
N ASP A 202 10.84 7.55 2.04
CA ASP A 202 12.14 6.93 1.76
C ASP A 202 12.14 5.44 2.07
N VAL A 203 11.61 5.04 3.25
CA VAL A 203 11.52 3.64 3.63
C VAL A 203 10.54 2.86 2.73
N THR A 204 9.41 3.46 2.35
CA THR A 204 8.48 2.87 1.37
C THR A 204 9.16 2.64 0.03
N SER A 205 9.90 3.62 -0.41
CA SER A 205 10.57 3.62 -1.71
C SER A 205 11.74 2.63 -1.80
N SER A 206 12.25 2.15 -0.67
CA SER A 206 13.24 1.07 -0.67
C SER A 206 12.68 -0.23 -1.27
N GLY A 207 11.37 -0.42 -1.19
CA GLY A 207 10.68 -1.64 -1.64
C GLY A 207 11.02 -2.88 -0.81
N LEU A 208 11.80 -2.73 0.27
CA LEU A 208 12.30 -3.84 1.10
C LEU A 208 11.35 -4.22 2.23
N ILE A 209 10.45 -3.33 2.60
CA ILE A 209 9.54 -3.46 3.74
C ILE A 209 8.19 -2.85 3.40
N ARG A 210 7.11 -3.43 3.91
CA ARG A 210 5.78 -2.83 3.81
C ARG A 210 5.64 -1.71 4.85
N VAL A 211 5.37 -0.49 4.40
CA VAL A 211 5.16 0.68 5.25
C VAL A 211 3.68 1.04 5.27
N ALA A 212 3.12 1.32 6.44
CA ALA A 212 1.75 1.84 6.55
C ALA A 212 1.65 3.23 5.93
N SER A 213 0.60 3.50 5.16
CA SER A 213 0.42 4.80 4.51
C SER A 213 0.23 5.92 5.54
N LEU A 214 0.77 7.11 5.25
CA LEU A 214 0.56 8.28 6.09
C LEU A 214 -0.94 8.57 6.27
N ALA A 215 -1.73 8.41 5.22
CA ALA A 215 -3.17 8.65 5.25
C ALA A 215 -3.90 7.71 6.23
N ASP A 216 -3.48 6.45 6.35
CA ASP A 216 -4.07 5.51 7.31
C ASP A 216 -3.60 5.79 8.74
N ILE A 217 -2.34 6.19 8.91
CA ILE A 217 -1.80 6.61 10.21
C ILE A 217 -2.57 7.83 10.74
N GLU A 218 -2.82 8.84 9.90
CA GLU A 218 -3.50 10.08 10.27
C GLU A 218 -5.00 9.92 10.59
N LYS A 219 -5.63 8.84 10.11
CA LYS A 219 -7.01 8.49 10.52
C LYS A 219 -7.08 7.98 11.97
N LEU A 220 -5.94 7.58 12.55
CA LEU A 220 -5.88 7.08 13.91
C LEU A 220 -5.56 8.20 14.89
N ASP A 221 -6.18 8.17 16.07
CA ASP A 221 -5.75 8.97 17.22
C ASP A 221 -4.56 8.25 17.90
N TYR A 222 -3.45 8.11 17.14
CA TYR A 222 -2.28 7.30 17.52
C TYR A 222 -1.61 7.76 18.81
N ASN A 223 -1.86 8.98 19.27
CA ASN A 223 -1.36 9.47 20.56
C ASN A 223 -2.11 8.92 21.76
N LYS A 224 -3.32 8.37 21.55
CA LYS A 224 -4.19 7.86 22.64
C LYS A 224 -4.30 6.34 22.67
N ILE A 225 -3.76 5.64 21.70
CA ILE A 225 -3.85 4.19 21.59
C ILE A 225 -2.49 3.52 21.77
N SER A 226 -2.49 2.25 22.18
CA SER A 226 -1.26 1.47 22.40
C SER A 226 -0.59 1.07 21.08
N ASN A 227 0.73 0.74 21.15
CA ASN A 227 1.46 0.24 19.98
C ASN A 227 0.81 -1.01 19.39
N ASN A 228 0.30 -1.91 20.22
CA ASN A 228 -0.38 -3.11 19.75
C ASN A 228 -1.70 -2.79 19.04
N GLU A 229 -2.42 -1.77 19.50
CA GLU A 229 -3.64 -1.31 18.83
C GLU A 229 -3.35 -0.64 17.51
N ILE A 230 -2.29 0.18 17.43
CA ILE A 230 -1.80 0.78 16.16
C ILE A 230 -1.43 -0.33 15.17
N SER A 231 -0.62 -1.30 15.62
CA SER A 231 -0.20 -2.45 14.84
C SER A 231 -1.38 -3.22 14.25
N ASN A 232 -2.38 -3.52 15.08
CA ASN A 232 -3.57 -4.26 14.65
C ASN A 232 -4.39 -3.47 13.62
N LYS A 233 -4.57 -2.16 13.81
CA LYS A 233 -5.34 -1.32 12.88
C LYS A 233 -4.64 -1.11 11.54
N LEU A 234 -3.31 -0.98 11.55
CA LEU A 234 -2.50 -0.78 10.36
C LEU A 234 -1.94 -2.07 9.76
N LEU A 235 -2.19 -3.21 10.42
CA LEU A 235 -1.70 -4.53 10.02
C LEU A 235 -0.17 -4.57 9.86
N VAL A 236 0.57 -3.93 10.77
CA VAL A 236 2.03 -3.90 10.78
C VAL A 236 2.57 -4.61 12.01
N ARG A 237 3.78 -5.17 11.92
CA ARG A 237 4.48 -5.76 13.06
C ARG A 237 5.21 -4.69 13.89
N TYR A 238 5.85 -3.74 13.23
CA TYR A 238 6.68 -2.74 13.90
C TYR A 238 5.98 -1.39 13.95
N VAL A 239 6.21 -0.66 15.07
CA VAL A 239 5.74 0.72 15.23
C VAL A 239 6.94 1.58 15.60
N ALA A 240 7.31 2.54 14.74
CA ALA A 240 8.33 3.53 14.99
C ALA A 240 7.71 4.82 15.52
N LYS A 241 8.26 5.33 16.62
CA LYS A 241 7.92 6.63 17.24
C LYS A 241 9.16 7.48 17.37
N GLY A 242 9.02 8.77 17.18
CA GLY A 242 10.11 9.71 17.35
C GLY A 242 9.70 10.98 18.03
N THR A 243 10.68 11.67 18.59
CA THR A 243 10.53 13.03 19.09
C THR A 243 11.61 13.91 18.50
N LEU A 244 11.26 15.16 18.24
CA LEU A 244 12.18 16.16 17.76
C LEU A 244 12.13 17.37 18.69
N TRP A 245 13.32 17.87 19.03
CA TRP A 245 13.49 19.09 19.78
C TRP A 245 14.55 19.96 19.10
N LYS A 246 14.20 21.19 18.79
CA LYS A 246 15.12 22.21 18.29
C LYS A 246 15.45 23.20 19.41
N LEU A 247 16.72 23.40 19.65
CA LEU A 247 17.22 24.45 20.56
C LEU A 247 18.30 25.23 19.82
N ASP A 248 18.00 26.49 19.52
CA ASP A 248 18.84 27.36 18.67
C ASP A 248 19.17 26.70 17.32
N SER A 249 20.44 26.41 17.05
CA SER A 249 20.90 25.73 15.83
C SER A 249 20.99 24.20 15.97
N ILE A 250 20.70 23.65 17.14
CA ILE A 250 20.87 22.23 17.41
C ILE A 250 19.53 21.52 17.36
N PHE A 251 19.47 20.45 16.59
CA PHE A 251 18.40 19.47 16.63
C PHE A 251 18.78 18.28 17.49
N GLN A 252 17.86 17.89 18.34
CA GLN A 252 17.90 16.61 19.02
C GLN A 252 16.70 15.78 18.53
N LEU A 253 17.00 14.65 17.93
CA LEU A 253 16.01 13.72 17.45
C LEU A 253 16.19 12.38 18.16
N SER A 254 15.11 11.77 18.62
CA SER A 254 15.12 10.41 19.14
C SER A 254 14.08 9.57 18.41
N MET A 255 14.39 8.29 18.23
CA MET A 255 13.49 7.34 17.61
C MET A 255 13.56 5.98 18.31
N GLU A 256 12.40 5.34 18.45
CA GLU A 256 12.27 3.99 18.98
C GLU A 256 11.43 3.15 18.03
N ILE A 257 11.79 1.87 17.85
CA ILE A 257 11.03 0.90 17.09
C ILE A 257 10.56 -0.19 18.07
N PHE A 258 9.26 -0.35 18.15
CA PHE A 258 8.59 -1.35 18.99
C PHE A 258 8.15 -2.54 18.12
N ASP A 259 8.57 -3.74 18.50
CA ASP A 259 8.07 -5.00 17.93
C ASP A 259 6.84 -5.45 18.71
N THR A 260 5.69 -5.47 18.06
CA THR A 260 4.42 -5.80 18.71
C THR A 260 4.24 -7.29 18.96
N GLU A 261 4.92 -8.16 18.18
CA GLU A 261 4.91 -9.61 18.44
C GLU A 261 5.77 -9.95 19.66
N LEU A 262 6.94 -9.34 19.79
CA LEU A 262 7.84 -9.54 20.92
C LEU A 262 7.49 -8.65 22.12
N SER A 263 6.57 -7.69 21.96
CA SER A 263 6.16 -6.70 22.97
C SER A 263 7.36 -5.97 23.60
N LYS A 264 8.35 -5.60 22.80
CA LYS A 264 9.56 -4.90 23.27
C LYS A 264 10.07 -3.87 22.27
N VAL A 265 10.84 -2.90 22.76
CA VAL A 265 11.63 -2.01 21.90
C VAL A 265 12.81 -2.82 21.34
N VAL A 266 12.92 -2.84 20.01
CA VAL A 266 14.00 -3.54 19.29
C VAL A 266 15.10 -2.59 18.83
N TYR A 267 14.78 -1.30 18.73
CA TYR A 267 15.72 -0.26 18.37
C TYR A 267 15.40 1.03 19.11
N SER A 268 16.41 1.71 19.63
CA SER A 268 16.30 3.06 20.19
C SER A 268 17.60 3.81 19.97
N ASN A 269 17.51 5.01 19.40
CA ASN A 269 18.68 5.85 19.20
C ASN A 269 18.32 7.33 19.36
N ARG A 270 19.37 8.14 19.57
CA ARG A 270 19.26 9.59 19.69
C ARG A 270 20.38 10.26 18.88
N TRP A 271 20.00 11.25 18.08
CA TRP A 271 20.90 12.08 17.30
C TRP A 271 20.88 13.49 17.84
N GLN A 272 22.03 14.13 17.81
CA GLN A 272 22.17 15.55 18.10
C GLN A 272 23.07 16.14 17.02
N THR A 273 22.56 17.15 16.30
CA THR A 273 23.27 17.71 15.14
C THR A 273 22.93 19.19 14.95
N ASP A 274 23.75 19.88 14.16
CA ASP A 274 23.42 21.21 13.66
C ASP A 274 22.26 21.12 12.64
N TRP A 275 21.42 22.14 12.59
CA TRP A 275 20.30 22.18 11.66
C TRP A 275 20.75 22.06 10.18
N LYS A 276 21.98 22.44 9.86
CA LYS A 276 22.55 22.34 8.53
C LYS A 276 22.73 20.89 8.07
N ASP A 277 22.84 19.97 8.99
CA ASP A 277 23.05 18.55 8.72
C ASP A 277 21.74 17.76 8.80
N LEU A 278 20.58 18.44 8.79
CA LEU A 278 19.28 17.82 8.98
C LEU A 278 18.91 16.82 7.87
N SER A 279 19.30 17.10 6.63
CA SER A 279 19.12 16.18 5.50
C SER A 279 19.90 14.88 5.69
N VAL A 280 21.12 14.96 6.24
CA VAL A 280 21.97 13.78 6.50
C VAL A 280 21.34 12.87 7.56
N ILE A 281 20.71 13.45 8.60
CA ILE A 281 20.02 12.62 9.63
C ILE A 281 18.88 11.82 9.03
N LYS A 282 18.14 12.37 8.08
CA LYS A 282 17.03 11.67 7.44
C LYS A 282 17.52 10.38 6.77
N ASP A 283 18.64 10.45 6.10
CA ASP A 283 19.26 9.32 5.42
C ASP A 283 19.73 8.26 6.41
N ASP A 284 20.39 8.70 7.49
CA ASP A 284 20.80 7.83 8.60
C ASP A 284 19.58 7.15 9.26
N LEU A 285 18.47 7.87 9.45
CA LEU A 285 17.25 7.31 10.00
C LEU A 285 16.68 6.21 9.13
N SER A 286 16.57 6.44 7.83
CA SER A 286 16.02 5.47 6.86
C SER A 286 16.86 4.20 6.87
N LYS A 287 18.18 4.34 6.82
CA LYS A 287 19.15 3.24 6.88
C LYS A 287 19.04 2.47 8.20
N ASN A 288 19.04 3.17 9.33
CA ASN A 288 18.95 2.55 10.65
C ASN A 288 17.66 1.78 10.87
N ILE A 289 16.52 2.26 10.32
CA ILE A 289 15.26 1.51 10.36
C ILE A 289 15.44 0.16 9.66
N LEU A 290 15.94 0.16 8.44
CA LEU A 290 16.07 -1.06 7.65
C LEU A 290 17.07 -2.04 8.29
N GLU A 291 18.21 -1.55 8.76
CA GLU A 291 19.23 -2.36 9.46
C GLU A 291 18.69 -2.96 10.78
N SER A 292 17.94 -2.18 11.57
CA SER A 292 17.39 -2.65 12.85
C SER A 292 16.36 -3.77 12.71
N LEU A 293 15.76 -3.87 11.52
CA LEU A 293 14.79 -4.92 11.20
C LEU A 293 15.43 -6.13 10.52
N ASN A 294 16.77 -6.25 10.53
CA ASN A 294 17.56 -7.30 9.87
C ASN A 294 17.21 -7.44 8.38
N ILE A 295 16.91 -6.32 7.74
CA ILE A 295 16.69 -6.27 6.30
C ILE A 295 18.07 -6.10 5.68
N ASP A 296 18.62 -7.20 5.15
CA ASP A 296 19.90 -7.17 4.48
C ASP A 296 19.81 -6.25 3.26
N PHE A 297 20.57 -5.16 3.30
CA PHE A 297 20.89 -4.45 2.07
C PHE A 297 21.73 -5.40 1.23
N LEU A 298 21.20 -5.85 0.10
CA LEU A 298 22.06 -6.44 -0.92
C LEU A 298 23.20 -5.44 -1.15
N GLU A 299 24.44 -5.87 -0.94
CA GLU A 299 25.68 -5.05 -0.89
C GLU A 299 25.90 -4.09 -2.08
N ASN A 300 24.99 -4.10 -3.06
CA ASN A 300 25.11 -3.36 -4.32
C ASN A 300 24.11 -2.19 -4.50
N LYS A 301 23.23 -1.89 -3.51
CA LYS A 301 22.37 -0.70 -3.59
C LYS A 301 22.83 0.32 -2.55
N GLN A 302 23.83 1.13 -2.91
CA GLN A 302 24.00 2.42 -2.25
C GLN A 302 22.79 3.28 -2.60
N ILE A 303 21.88 3.44 -1.63
CA ILE A 303 20.82 4.46 -1.74
C ILE A 303 21.55 5.77 -1.45
N GLU A 304 22.07 6.42 -2.49
CA GLU A 304 22.61 7.78 -2.37
C GLU A 304 21.40 8.74 -2.40
N PHE A 305 21.19 9.45 -1.31
CA PHE A 305 20.28 10.57 -1.27
C PHE A 305 21.07 11.83 -1.66
N PRO A 306 20.62 12.63 -2.64
CA PRO A 306 21.31 13.86 -3.00
C PRO A 306 21.31 14.81 -1.81
N GLU A 307 22.49 15.33 -1.45
CA GLU A 307 22.61 16.39 -0.44
C GLU A 307 21.79 17.60 -0.92
N SER A 308 20.84 18.02 -0.12
CA SER A 308 20.02 19.21 -0.39
C SER A 308 20.58 20.41 0.36
N ASP A 309 20.47 21.60 -0.23
CA ASP A 309 20.75 22.83 0.50
C ASP A 309 19.86 22.90 1.77
N PRO A 310 20.43 23.07 2.98
CA PRO A 310 19.66 23.02 4.22
C PRO A 310 18.57 24.08 4.31
N VAL A 311 18.78 25.27 3.74
CA VAL A 311 17.80 26.35 3.74
C VAL A 311 16.68 26.04 2.75
N ALA A 312 17.03 25.48 1.58
CA ALA A 312 16.03 24.99 0.61
C ALA A 312 15.15 23.90 1.22
N TYR A 313 15.77 22.94 1.92
CA TYR A 313 15.05 21.87 2.58
C TYR A 313 14.13 22.40 3.70
N GLU A 314 14.57 23.39 4.48
CA GLU A 314 13.69 24.05 5.48
C GLU A 314 12.47 24.70 4.82
N TYR A 315 12.63 25.45 3.73
CA TYR A 315 11.51 26.05 3.00
C TYR A 315 10.54 24.97 2.48
N TYR A 316 11.07 23.87 1.99
CA TYR A 316 10.26 22.73 1.56
C TYR A 316 9.45 22.12 2.72
N LEU A 317 10.07 21.86 3.88
CA LEU A 317 9.37 21.32 5.05
C LEU A 317 8.26 22.27 5.56
N ARG A 318 8.52 23.59 5.59
CA ARG A 318 7.52 24.61 5.91
C ARG A 318 6.35 24.58 4.92
N ALA A 319 6.65 24.51 3.64
CA ALA A 319 5.64 24.41 2.59
C ALA A 319 4.81 23.13 2.72
N LYS A 320 5.44 21.99 2.96
CA LYS A 320 4.80 20.69 3.14
C LYS A 320 3.82 20.69 4.32
N HIS A 321 4.23 21.28 5.43
CA HIS A 321 3.39 21.40 6.61
C HIS A 321 2.20 22.36 6.37
N LEU A 322 2.43 23.52 5.73
CA LEU A 322 1.37 24.46 5.38
C LEU A 322 0.41 23.83 4.37
N TYR A 323 0.92 23.12 3.36
CA TYR A 323 0.12 22.38 2.39
C TYR A 323 -0.85 21.41 3.07
N LYS A 324 -0.38 20.67 4.08
CA LYS A 324 -1.22 19.78 4.88
C LYS A 324 -2.30 20.52 5.69
N LYS A 325 -1.93 21.65 6.29
CA LYS A 325 -2.82 22.43 7.17
C LYS A 325 -3.68 23.49 6.43
N ARG A 326 -3.51 23.64 5.11
CA ARG A 326 -4.19 24.67 4.31
C ARG A 326 -5.69 24.58 4.43
N LYS A 327 -6.33 25.74 4.51
CA LYS A 327 -7.80 25.88 4.64
C LYS A 327 -8.42 26.62 3.47
N ASN A 328 -7.63 27.35 2.70
CA ASN A 328 -8.09 28.24 1.64
C ASN A 328 -7.04 28.38 0.52
N LYS A 329 -7.40 29.14 -0.54
CA LYS A 329 -6.52 29.39 -1.68
C LYS A 329 -5.31 30.27 -1.34
N ASP A 330 -5.41 31.13 -0.33
CA ASP A 330 -4.29 31.99 0.06
C ASP A 330 -3.20 31.18 0.77
N ASP A 331 -3.57 30.20 1.60
CA ASP A 331 -2.61 29.22 2.16
C ASP A 331 -1.90 28.46 1.05
N THR A 332 -2.62 28.11 -0.04
CA THR A 332 -2.01 27.44 -1.20
C THR A 332 -1.02 28.35 -1.92
N LYS A 333 -1.30 29.65 -2.07
CA LYS A 333 -0.36 30.62 -2.67
C LYS A 333 0.90 30.77 -1.81
N ILE A 334 0.75 30.91 -0.48
CA ILE A 334 1.90 30.98 0.43
C ILE A 334 2.73 29.68 0.32
N THR A 335 2.07 28.53 0.21
CA THR A 335 2.76 27.26 -0.02
C THR A 335 3.58 27.31 -1.33
N GLN A 336 3.01 27.81 -2.42
CA GLN A 336 3.71 27.95 -3.71
C GLN A 336 4.90 28.91 -3.61
N GLU A 337 4.77 30.01 -2.86
CA GLU A 337 5.89 30.95 -2.64
C GLU A 337 7.04 30.31 -1.87
N LEU A 338 6.75 29.52 -0.83
CA LEU A 338 7.76 28.78 -0.07
C LEU A 338 8.46 27.72 -0.94
N LEU A 339 7.68 27.01 -1.77
CA LEU A 339 8.22 25.99 -2.69
C LEU A 339 9.11 26.62 -3.78
N ASN A 340 8.70 27.76 -4.32
CA ASN A 340 9.54 28.49 -5.28
C ASN A 340 10.84 28.95 -4.65
N LYS A 341 10.84 29.46 -3.42
CA LYS A 341 12.08 29.79 -2.69
C LYS A 341 12.98 28.56 -2.49
N ALA A 342 12.40 27.43 -2.12
CA ALA A 342 13.15 26.18 -2.00
C ALA A 342 13.81 25.77 -3.34
N ILE A 343 13.06 25.85 -4.43
CA ILE A 343 13.51 25.51 -5.78
C ILE A 343 14.57 26.49 -6.31
N ASP A 344 14.48 27.77 -5.95
CA ASP A 344 15.46 28.80 -6.34
C ASP A 344 16.79 28.59 -5.61
N LEU A 345 16.78 28.11 -4.38
CA LEU A 345 17.97 27.81 -3.58
C LEU A 345 18.58 26.46 -4.00
N ASP A 346 17.74 25.44 -4.21
CA ASP A 346 18.17 24.12 -4.69
C ASP A 346 17.33 23.69 -5.89
N SER A 347 17.92 23.88 -7.07
CA SER A 347 17.26 23.52 -8.31
C SER A 347 17.10 22.01 -8.53
N ASN A 348 17.73 21.17 -7.71
CA ASN A 348 17.65 19.71 -7.80
C ASN A 348 16.66 19.10 -6.79
N LEU A 349 16.04 19.92 -5.94
CA LEU A 349 15.07 19.45 -4.95
C LEU A 349 13.76 19.04 -5.65
N ILE A 350 13.72 17.76 -6.05
CA ILE A 350 12.62 17.17 -6.83
C ILE A 350 11.31 17.19 -6.03
N ASP A 351 11.36 16.85 -4.74
CA ASP A 351 10.18 16.80 -3.86
C ASP A 351 9.47 18.15 -3.76
N ALA A 352 10.22 19.25 -3.74
CA ALA A 352 9.63 20.59 -3.74
C ALA A 352 8.87 20.88 -5.05
N ARG A 353 9.39 20.40 -6.19
CA ARG A 353 8.69 20.52 -7.48
C ARG A 353 7.44 19.65 -7.54
N LEU A 354 7.52 18.41 -7.06
CA LEU A 354 6.37 17.52 -7.03
C LEU A 354 5.26 18.12 -6.18
N LEU A 355 5.60 18.67 -5.00
CA LEU A 355 4.65 19.33 -4.14
C LEU A 355 4.08 20.62 -4.78
N LEU A 356 4.92 21.40 -5.49
CA LEU A 356 4.46 22.56 -6.25
C LEU A 356 3.45 22.16 -7.35
N GLY A 357 3.74 21.10 -8.08
CA GLY A 357 2.81 20.54 -9.06
C GLY A 357 1.47 20.12 -8.43
N ASN A 358 1.51 19.50 -7.24
CA ASN A 358 0.31 19.14 -6.50
C ASN A 358 -0.54 20.37 -6.15
N THR A 359 0.08 21.50 -5.77
CA THR A 359 -0.68 22.73 -5.47
C THR A 359 -1.41 23.25 -6.70
N TYR A 360 -0.83 23.19 -7.89
CA TYR A 360 -1.49 23.56 -9.14
C TYR A 360 -2.62 22.60 -9.49
N ARG A 361 -2.38 21.29 -9.37
CA ARG A 361 -3.39 20.26 -9.61
C ARG A 361 -4.61 20.46 -8.71
N ASP A 362 -4.42 20.72 -7.42
CA ASP A 362 -5.51 20.95 -6.46
C ASP A 362 -6.30 22.22 -6.78
N LEU A 363 -5.70 23.18 -7.47
CA LEU A 363 -6.38 24.35 -8.01
C LEU A 363 -7.01 24.10 -9.39
N SER A 364 -6.98 22.85 -9.89
CA SER A 364 -7.41 22.43 -11.22
C SER A 364 -6.63 23.11 -12.38
N ASP A 365 -5.44 23.61 -12.07
CA ASP A 365 -4.51 24.16 -13.07
C ASP A 365 -3.61 23.03 -13.60
N ASN A 366 -4.22 22.17 -14.41
CA ASN A 366 -3.58 20.96 -14.93
C ASN A 366 -2.39 21.27 -15.85
N ASP A 367 -2.43 22.38 -16.57
CA ASP A 367 -1.35 22.77 -17.49
C ASP A 367 -0.07 23.12 -16.72
N ASN A 368 -0.17 23.94 -15.68
CA ASN A 368 0.96 24.27 -14.82
C ASN A 368 1.43 23.05 -14.00
N ALA A 369 0.52 22.23 -13.48
CA ALA A 369 0.88 21.00 -12.82
C ALA A 369 1.72 20.09 -13.72
N LEU A 370 1.27 19.84 -14.95
CA LEU A 370 1.96 19.01 -15.94
C LEU A 370 3.33 19.60 -16.33
N LEU A 371 3.41 20.93 -16.50
CA LEU A 371 4.67 21.62 -16.78
C LEU A 371 5.70 21.39 -15.67
N ILE A 372 5.29 21.55 -14.41
CA ILE A 372 6.16 21.38 -13.25
C ILE A 372 6.62 19.92 -13.09
N TYR A 373 5.71 18.95 -13.22
CA TYR A 373 6.06 17.52 -13.14
C TYR A 373 7.02 17.09 -14.28
N LYS A 374 6.81 17.58 -15.50
CA LYS A 374 7.74 17.33 -16.62
C LYS A 374 9.12 17.94 -16.38
N LYS A 375 9.19 19.14 -15.76
CA LYS A 375 10.47 19.74 -15.34
C LYS A 375 11.16 18.88 -14.28
N ALA A 376 10.43 18.42 -13.26
CA ALA A 376 10.95 17.52 -12.23
C ALA A 376 11.52 16.24 -12.87
N ARG A 377 10.76 15.59 -13.75
CA ARG A 377 11.22 14.39 -14.48
C ARG A 377 12.50 14.63 -15.26
N ASN A 378 12.58 15.71 -16.02
CA ASN A 378 13.78 16.03 -16.82
C ASN A 378 15.02 16.25 -15.95
N ILE A 379 14.85 16.80 -14.74
CA ILE A 379 15.95 16.95 -13.78
C ILE A 379 16.36 15.59 -13.25
N SER A 380 15.40 14.76 -12.82
CA SER A 380 15.65 13.39 -12.35
C SER A 380 16.37 12.54 -13.42
N GLU A 381 15.98 12.65 -14.68
CA GLU A 381 16.65 11.99 -15.80
C GLU A 381 18.12 12.44 -15.93
N LYS A 382 18.40 13.74 -15.80
CA LYS A 382 19.77 14.28 -15.85
C LYS A 382 20.63 13.84 -14.66
N LEU A 383 20.02 13.69 -13.49
CA LEU A 383 20.69 13.20 -12.27
C LEU A 383 20.88 11.67 -12.27
N GLY A 384 20.26 10.95 -13.22
CA GLY A 384 20.28 9.49 -13.25
C GLY A 384 19.38 8.86 -12.17
N ASP A 385 18.54 9.66 -11.49
CA ASP A 385 17.62 9.20 -10.46
C ASP A 385 16.39 8.55 -11.09
N LYS A 386 16.54 7.27 -11.43
CA LYS A 386 15.50 6.46 -12.05
C LYS A 386 14.23 6.36 -11.19
N LYS A 387 14.38 6.37 -9.87
CA LYS A 387 13.25 6.29 -8.93
C LYS A 387 12.39 7.55 -9.06
N SER A 388 12.99 8.74 -8.89
CA SER A 388 12.27 10.00 -9.04
C SER A 388 11.67 10.17 -10.45
N VAL A 389 12.25 9.57 -11.50
CA VAL A 389 11.63 9.52 -12.84
C VAL A 389 10.31 8.74 -12.81
N VAL A 390 10.27 7.59 -12.13
CA VAL A 390 9.04 6.79 -11.99
C VAL A 390 7.99 7.55 -11.20
N ASP A 391 8.38 8.19 -10.10
CA ASP A 391 7.48 9.00 -9.27
C ASP A 391 6.89 10.18 -10.06
N CYS A 392 7.74 10.93 -10.78
CA CYS A 392 7.28 12.02 -11.66
C CYS A 392 6.30 11.52 -12.73
N ASN A 393 6.54 10.34 -13.30
CA ASN A 393 5.64 9.74 -14.27
C ASN A 393 4.27 9.42 -13.65
N GLY A 394 4.23 8.96 -12.39
CA GLY A 394 2.99 8.75 -11.66
C GLY A 394 2.18 10.05 -11.52
N TYR A 395 2.82 11.16 -11.14
CA TYR A 395 2.17 12.46 -11.06
C TYR A 395 1.68 12.96 -12.42
N ILE A 396 2.46 12.80 -13.49
CA ILE A 396 2.05 13.14 -14.86
C ILE A 396 0.85 12.29 -15.29
N ALA A 397 0.87 10.99 -15.01
CA ALA A 397 -0.25 10.09 -15.31
C ALA A 397 -1.53 10.49 -14.56
N SER A 398 -1.41 10.97 -13.31
CA SER A 398 -2.55 11.46 -12.54
C SER A 398 -3.23 12.68 -13.18
N VAL A 399 -2.46 13.57 -13.82
CA VAL A 399 -3.03 14.71 -14.57
C VAL A 399 -3.73 14.21 -15.83
N PHE A 400 -3.10 13.32 -16.60
CA PHE A 400 -3.74 12.73 -17.80
C PHE A 400 -5.01 11.96 -17.49
N TRP A 401 -5.05 11.34 -16.30
CA TRP A 401 -6.27 10.72 -15.79
C TRP A 401 -7.39 11.74 -15.61
N MET A 402 -7.10 12.88 -14.98
CA MET A 402 -8.07 13.96 -14.77
C MET A 402 -8.53 14.60 -16.08
N THR A 403 -7.68 14.62 -17.11
CA THR A 403 -8.00 15.18 -18.43
C THR A 403 -8.56 14.16 -19.41
N GLY A 404 -8.60 12.86 -19.05
CA GLY A 404 -9.16 11.79 -19.88
C GLY A 404 -8.22 11.29 -20.99
N GLU A 405 -6.92 11.56 -20.90
CA GLU A 405 -5.91 11.18 -21.91
C GLU A 405 -5.38 9.75 -21.70
N LEU A 406 -6.22 8.75 -21.92
CA LEU A 406 -5.93 7.34 -21.60
C LEU A 406 -4.69 6.78 -22.35
N ASP A 407 -4.48 7.15 -23.62
CA ASP A 407 -3.32 6.69 -24.39
C ASP A 407 -2.01 7.22 -23.81
N SER A 408 -2.02 8.46 -23.31
CA SER A 408 -0.88 9.07 -22.64
C SER A 408 -0.53 8.35 -21.34
N ILE A 409 -1.53 7.92 -20.57
CA ILE A 409 -1.37 7.14 -19.33
C ILE A 409 -0.69 5.80 -19.65
N LEU A 410 -1.22 5.04 -20.63
CA LEU A 410 -0.64 3.75 -21.01
C LEU A 410 0.81 3.85 -21.47
N SER A 411 1.12 4.91 -22.23
CA SER A 411 2.48 5.17 -22.69
C SER A 411 3.44 5.40 -21.52
N ILE A 412 3.04 6.24 -20.55
CA ILE A 412 3.85 6.57 -19.38
C ILE A 412 4.04 5.35 -18.48
N HIS A 413 2.99 4.57 -18.22
CA HIS A 413 3.11 3.36 -17.41
C HIS A 413 4.03 2.32 -18.04
N LYS A 414 4.03 2.15 -19.35
CA LYS A 414 4.99 1.26 -20.04
C LYS A 414 6.44 1.71 -19.82
N ILE A 415 6.70 3.02 -19.83
CA ILE A 415 8.03 3.57 -19.55
C ILE A 415 8.41 3.31 -18.09
N SER A 416 7.53 3.65 -17.15
CA SER A 416 7.76 3.45 -15.71
C SER A 416 8.00 1.98 -15.37
N TYR A 417 7.22 1.07 -15.94
CA TYR A 417 7.41 -0.38 -15.75
C TYR A 417 8.79 -0.86 -16.22
N ARG A 418 9.28 -0.36 -17.39
CA ARG A 418 10.61 -0.69 -17.86
C ARG A 418 11.69 -0.20 -16.90
N ILE A 419 11.59 1.06 -16.46
CA ILE A 419 12.54 1.65 -15.51
C ILE A 419 12.52 0.91 -14.17
N SER A 420 11.34 0.55 -13.65
CA SER A 420 11.20 -0.20 -12.40
C SER A 420 11.84 -1.60 -12.50
N LYS A 421 11.74 -2.27 -13.64
CA LYS A 421 12.49 -3.52 -13.87
C LYS A 421 14.00 -3.33 -13.81
N GLU A 422 14.51 -2.23 -14.37
CA GLU A 422 15.96 -1.91 -14.34
C GLU A 422 16.46 -1.57 -12.93
N ILE A 423 15.60 -1.03 -12.06
CA ILE A 423 15.94 -0.74 -10.65
C ILE A 423 16.00 -2.03 -9.82
N ASN A 424 15.15 -3.03 -10.15
CA ASN A 424 15.00 -4.27 -9.39
C ASN A 424 15.93 -5.41 -9.87
N ASN A 425 16.66 -5.22 -10.94
CA ASN A 425 17.71 -6.12 -11.41
C ASN A 425 19.09 -5.66 -10.93
#